data_10b01a302ed19619470be14f52ebada3
#
_entry.id   10b01a302ed19619470be14f52ebada3
#
_cell.length_a   1.000
_cell.length_b   1.000
_cell.length_c   1.000
_cell.angle_alpha   90.00
_cell.angle_beta   90.00
_cell.angle_gamma   90.00
#
_symmetry.space_group_name_H-M   'P 1'
#
loop_
_entity.id
_entity.type
_entity.pdbx_description
1 polymer ?
#
loop_
_entity_poly.entity_id
_entity_poly.type
_entity_poly.pdbx_seq_one_letter_code
_entity_poly.pdbx_strand_id
1 'polypeptide(L)'
;MKLSEFENKIVYLVGGTSGIGLAIAKQLAAAGAHIMLLARTQSKLQQAQDQLKTLAKHDRQKIEYRCLDVSDHNATQTLMNELVSSFGVPNALINCAGRAIPEHVENISYQQFDDTMKINLYGCRNTVAALLPHMKENGGLIVNTSSLAGVIGVFGYSDYCASKFALIGYSEALRSEVKKYNIKVAVLCPPDTDTPGF
;
A
#
# COMPACT_ATOMS: atom_id res chain seq x y z
N MET A 1 8.98 5.58 15.22
CA MET A 1 8.02 4.50 15.56
C MET A 1 8.80 3.20 15.67
N LYS A 2 8.64 2.45 16.75
CA LYS A 2 9.28 1.14 16.92
C LYS A 2 8.30 0.05 16.49
N LEU A 3 8.78 -1.09 16.02
CA LEU A 3 7.91 -2.22 15.61
C LEU A 3 6.99 -2.69 16.74
N SER A 4 7.45 -2.62 17.99
CA SER A 4 6.63 -2.97 19.17
C SER A 4 5.36 -2.11 19.33
N GLU A 5 5.33 -0.91 18.74
CA GLU A 5 4.15 -0.04 18.80
C GLU A 5 2.98 -0.54 17.93
N PHE A 6 3.23 -1.56 17.07
CA PHE A 6 2.19 -2.19 16.24
C PHE A 6 1.49 -3.36 16.92
N GLU A 7 1.89 -3.76 18.12
CA GLU A 7 1.19 -4.82 18.86
C GLU A 7 -0.29 -4.47 19.04
N ASN A 8 -1.17 -5.39 18.67
CA ASN A 8 -2.64 -5.23 18.66
C ASN A 8 -3.16 -4.06 17.79
N LYS A 9 -2.34 -3.49 16.91
CA LYS A 9 -2.78 -2.47 15.96
C LYS A 9 -3.30 -3.10 14.68
N ILE A 10 -4.31 -2.50 14.10
CA ILE A 10 -4.88 -2.91 12.80
C ILE A 10 -4.08 -2.24 11.68
N VAL A 11 -3.57 -3.05 10.77
CA VAL A 11 -2.82 -2.59 9.60
C VAL A 11 -3.48 -3.12 8.32
N TYR A 12 -3.82 -2.19 7.42
CA TYR A 12 -4.23 -2.53 6.06
C TYR A 12 -3.01 -2.41 5.15
N LEU A 13 -2.66 -3.50 4.47
CA LEU A 13 -1.48 -3.58 3.61
C LEU A 13 -1.89 -3.94 2.20
N VAL A 14 -1.76 -2.99 1.31
CA VAL A 14 -2.08 -3.09 -0.11
C VAL A 14 -0.83 -3.48 -0.88
N GLY A 15 -0.87 -4.59 -1.62
CA GLY A 15 0.31 -5.13 -2.31
C GLY A 15 1.23 -5.97 -1.40
N GLY A 16 0.67 -6.64 -0.40
CA GLY A 16 1.41 -7.41 0.61
C GLY A 16 1.75 -8.85 0.25
N THR A 17 1.66 -9.26 -1.02
CA THR A 17 1.83 -10.68 -1.42
C THR A 17 3.23 -11.04 -1.91
N SER A 18 4.10 -10.06 -2.12
CA SER A 18 5.48 -10.27 -2.59
C SER A 18 6.37 -9.08 -2.23
N GLY A 19 7.68 -9.23 -2.45
CA GLY A 19 8.66 -8.14 -2.37
C GLY A 19 8.60 -7.34 -1.06
N ILE A 20 8.71 -6.03 -1.18
CA ILE A 20 8.74 -5.09 -0.05
C ILE A 20 7.48 -5.19 0.81
N GLY A 21 6.29 -5.26 0.19
CA GLY A 21 5.04 -5.37 0.92
C GLY A 21 4.97 -6.62 1.79
N LEU A 22 5.37 -7.79 1.26
CA LEU A 22 5.40 -9.03 2.03
C LEU A 22 6.44 -8.97 3.15
N ALA A 23 7.62 -8.37 2.91
CA ALA A 23 8.64 -8.19 3.93
C ALA A 23 8.15 -7.31 5.10
N ILE A 24 7.44 -6.23 4.80
CA ILE A 24 6.79 -5.38 5.81
C ILE A 24 5.73 -6.19 6.57
N ALA A 25 4.86 -6.94 5.85
CA ALA A 25 3.82 -7.75 6.47
C ALA A 25 4.39 -8.77 7.46
N LYS A 26 5.51 -9.44 7.12
CA LYS A 26 6.20 -10.40 7.99
C LYS A 26 6.69 -9.75 9.30
N GLN A 27 7.30 -8.56 9.21
CA GLN A 27 7.75 -7.84 10.39
C GLN A 27 6.58 -7.42 11.28
N LEU A 28 5.48 -6.96 10.68
CA LEU A 28 4.27 -6.57 11.40
C LEU A 28 3.58 -7.76 12.07
N ALA A 29 3.53 -8.92 11.39
CA ALA A 29 3.01 -10.15 11.98
C ALA A 29 3.83 -10.57 13.22
N ALA A 30 5.15 -10.58 13.11
CA ALA A 30 6.04 -10.87 14.23
C ALA A 30 5.95 -9.82 15.37
N ALA A 31 5.55 -8.59 15.05
CA ALA A 31 5.34 -7.52 16.03
C ALA A 31 3.98 -7.60 16.74
N GLY A 32 3.07 -8.47 16.31
CA GLY A 32 1.76 -8.64 16.95
C GLY A 32 0.62 -7.82 16.33
N ALA A 33 0.79 -7.28 15.12
CA ALA A 33 -0.25 -6.53 14.43
C ALA A 33 -1.37 -7.42 13.90
N HIS A 34 -2.61 -6.93 13.92
CA HIS A 34 -3.70 -7.47 13.11
C HIS A 34 -3.53 -6.99 11.67
N ILE A 35 -3.54 -7.88 10.70
CA ILE A 35 -3.19 -7.54 9.31
C ILE A 35 -4.33 -7.89 8.36
N MET A 36 -4.75 -6.92 7.55
CA MET A 36 -5.59 -7.11 6.39
C MET A 36 -4.74 -6.98 5.13
N LEU A 37 -4.51 -8.09 4.43
CA LEU A 37 -3.79 -8.10 3.15
C LEU A 37 -4.75 -7.83 1.99
N LEU A 38 -4.35 -6.95 1.09
CA LEU A 38 -5.14 -6.55 -0.07
C LEU A 38 -4.30 -6.66 -1.34
N ALA A 39 -4.72 -7.47 -2.29
CA ALA A 39 -4.10 -7.64 -3.61
C ALA A 39 -5.07 -8.32 -4.58
N ARG A 40 -4.70 -8.41 -5.86
CA ARG A 40 -5.59 -8.94 -6.90
C ARG A 40 -5.71 -10.45 -6.93
N THR A 41 -4.66 -11.17 -6.56
CA THR A 41 -4.53 -12.62 -6.81
C THR A 41 -4.78 -13.41 -5.53
N GLN A 42 -5.90 -14.13 -5.49
CA GLN A 42 -6.32 -14.91 -4.31
C GLN A 42 -5.28 -15.95 -3.87
N SER A 43 -4.70 -16.71 -4.80
CA SER A 43 -3.71 -17.73 -4.46
C SER A 43 -2.45 -17.14 -3.81
N LYS A 44 -1.99 -15.98 -4.29
CA LYS A 44 -0.84 -15.27 -3.68
C LYS A 44 -1.20 -14.71 -2.30
N LEU A 45 -2.42 -14.22 -2.11
CA LEU A 45 -2.92 -13.74 -0.83
C LEU A 45 -2.98 -14.87 0.20
N GLN A 46 -3.50 -16.05 -0.20
CA GLN A 46 -3.53 -17.21 0.66
C GLN A 46 -2.13 -17.65 1.09
N GLN A 47 -1.20 -17.76 0.15
CA GLN A 47 0.20 -18.10 0.44
C GLN A 47 0.86 -17.09 1.38
N ALA A 48 0.61 -15.80 1.18
CA ALA A 48 1.13 -14.76 2.07
C ALA A 48 0.51 -14.88 3.47
N GLN A 49 -0.80 -15.07 3.57
CA GLN A 49 -1.49 -15.27 4.85
C GLN A 49 -0.90 -16.44 5.62
N ASP A 50 -0.69 -17.59 4.97
CA ASP A 50 -0.14 -18.78 5.59
C ASP A 50 1.27 -18.53 6.15
N GLN A 51 2.13 -17.83 5.36
CA GLN A 51 3.45 -17.40 5.83
C GLN A 51 3.37 -16.45 7.04
N LEU A 52 2.43 -15.50 7.04
CA LEU A 52 2.30 -14.56 8.15
C LEU A 52 1.77 -15.22 9.42
N LYS A 53 0.87 -16.19 9.28
CA LYS A 53 0.35 -16.97 10.43
C LYS A 53 1.45 -17.73 11.15
N THR A 54 2.47 -18.24 10.44
CA THR A 54 3.62 -18.91 11.09
C THR A 54 4.51 -17.96 11.88
N LEU A 55 4.43 -16.65 11.59
CA LEU A 55 5.20 -15.60 12.26
C LEU A 55 4.38 -14.83 13.31
N ALA A 56 3.10 -15.18 13.45
CA ALA A 56 2.22 -14.52 14.40
C ALA A 56 2.76 -14.62 15.83
N LYS A 57 2.78 -13.49 16.53
CA LYS A 57 3.31 -13.38 17.90
C LYS A 57 2.42 -14.10 18.91
N HIS A 58 1.11 -14.20 18.63
CA HIS A 58 0.12 -14.82 19.51
C HIS A 58 -1.14 -15.25 18.74
N ASP A 59 -1.87 -16.24 19.24
CA ASP A 59 -3.02 -16.88 18.58
C ASP A 59 -4.22 -15.93 18.36
N ARG A 60 -4.32 -14.84 19.11
CA ARG A 60 -5.40 -13.85 18.97
C ARG A 60 -5.21 -12.87 17.82
N GLN A 61 -4.08 -12.94 17.13
CA GLN A 61 -3.78 -12.07 15.99
C GLN A 61 -4.69 -12.41 14.81
N LYS A 62 -5.36 -11.40 14.29
CA LYS A 62 -6.15 -11.53 13.05
C LYS A 62 -5.25 -11.26 11.87
N ILE A 63 -5.05 -12.25 10.99
CA ILE A 63 -4.34 -12.10 9.73
C ILE A 63 -5.29 -12.58 8.64
N GLU A 64 -5.87 -11.64 7.92
CA GLU A 64 -6.90 -11.90 6.91
C GLU A 64 -6.51 -11.28 5.57
N TYR A 65 -7.23 -11.66 4.51
CA TYR A 65 -7.04 -11.07 3.19
C TYR A 65 -8.35 -10.87 2.45
N ARG A 66 -8.33 -9.94 1.48
CA ARG A 66 -9.40 -9.76 0.48
C ARG A 66 -8.78 -9.44 -0.88
N CYS A 67 -9.43 -9.96 -1.92
CA CYS A 67 -9.07 -9.60 -3.30
C CYS A 67 -9.51 -8.16 -3.60
N LEU A 68 -8.59 -7.37 -4.15
CA LEU A 68 -8.87 -5.99 -4.55
C LEU A 68 -7.95 -5.58 -5.71
N ASP A 69 -8.54 -5.04 -6.76
CA ASP A 69 -7.84 -4.20 -7.73
C ASP A 69 -8.02 -2.74 -7.32
N VAL A 70 -6.95 -2.12 -6.84
CA VAL A 70 -6.97 -0.73 -6.36
C VAL A 70 -7.19 0.29 -7.46
N SER A 71 -7.02 -0.09 -8.74
CA SER A 71 -7.32 0.77 -9.88
C SER A 71 -8.83 0.99 -10.07
N ASP A 72 -9.65 0.07 -9.57
CA ASP A 72 -11.10 0.23 -9.52
C ASP A 72 -11.50 1.06 -8.29
N HIS A 73 -11.91 2.30 -8.55
CA HIS A 73 -12.32 3.24 -7.51
C HIS A 73 -13.55 2.75 -6.72
N ASN A 74 -14.58 2.27 -7.43
CA ASN A 74 -15.84 1.89 -6.79
C ASN A 74 -15.68 0.61 -5.96
N ALA A 75 -15.00 -0.38 -6.49
CA ALA A 75 -14.67 -1.60 -5.76
C ALA A 75 -13.82 -1.29 -4.51
N THR A 76 -12.83 -0.39 -4.63
CA THR A 76 -12.01 0.05 -3.49
C THR A 76 -12.86 0.73 -2.42
N GLN A 77 -13.72 1.68 -2.78
CA GLN A 77 -14.59 2.38 -1.83
C GLN A 77 -15.52 1.41 -1.08
N THR A 78 -16.17 0.51 -1.82
CA THR A 78 -17.09 -0.48 -1.25
C THR A 78 -16.38 -1.40 -0.27
N LEU A 79 -15.28 -2.03 -0.71
CA LEU A 79 -14.55 -2.98 0.12
C LEU A 79 -13.96 -2.32 1.38
N MET A 80 -13.40 -1.11 1.27
CA MET A 80 -12.84 -0.43 2.44
C MET A 80 -13.90 -0.12 3.50
N ASN A 81 -15.10 0.27 3.10
CA ASN A 81 -16.20 0.49 4.04
C ASN A 81 -16.66 -0.81 4.72
N GLU A 82 -16.75 -1.92 3.98
CA GLU A 82 -17.03 -3.25 4.53
C GLU A 82 -15.98 -3.68 5.55
N LEU A 83 -14.70 -3.48 5.21
CA LEU A 83 -13.59 -3.85 6.09
C LEU A 83 -13.54 -3.02 7.36
N VAL A 84 -13.83 -1.74 7.30
CA VAL A 84 -13.91 -0.89 8.50
C VAL A 84 -14.97 -1.44 9.47
N SER A 85 -16.12 -1.90 8.95
CA SER A 85 -17.19 -2.46 9.77
C SER A 85 -16.88 -3.85 10.33
N SER A 86 -16.19 -4.71 9.55
CA SER A 86 -15.96 -6.12 9.90
C SER A 86 -14.62 -6.40 10.57
N PHE A 87 -13.57 -5.68 10.19
CA PHE A 87 -12.22 -5.88 10.70
C PHE A 87 -11.74 -4.73 11.61
N GLY A 88 -12.29 -3.53 11.42
CA GLY A 88 -12.02 -2.33 12.22
C GLY A 88 -11.23 -1.25 11.47
N VAL A 89 -11.28 -0.03 11.99
CA VAL A 89 -10.56 1.13 11.42
C VAL A 89 -9.05 0.91 11.52
N PRO A 90 -8.28 1.03 10.42
CA PRO A 90 -6.85 0.81 10.47
C PRO A 90 -6.11 1.90 11.27
N ASN A 91 -5.17 1.47 12.11
CA ASN A 91 -4.17 2.35 12.72
C ASN A 91 -3.06 2.71 11.72
N ALA A 92 -2.85 1.85 10.71
CA ALA A 92 -1.94 2.14 9.60
C ALA A 92 -2.49 1.60 8.28
N LEU A 93 -2.40 2.44 7.23
CA LEU A 93 -2.59 2.06 5.83
C LEU A 93 -1.23 2.07 5.14
N ILE A 94 -0.82 0.95 4.55
CA ILE A 94 0.46 0.82 3.85
C ILE A 94 0.18 0.44 2.40
N ASN A 95 0.46 1.34 1.49
CA ASN A 95 0.29 1.18 0.05
C ASN A 95 1.61 0.76 -0.59
N CYS A 96 1.73 -0.53 -0.94
CA CYS A 96 2.87 -1.12 -1.64
C CYS A 96 2.50 -1.66 -3.03
N ALA A 97 1.23 -1.59 -3.43
CA ALA A 97 0.83 -2.01 -4.77
C ALA A 97 1.45 -1.08 -5.83
N GLY A 98 1.99 -1.68 -6.88
CA GLY A 98 2.59 -0.94 -7.97
C GLY A 98 2.97 -1.87 -9.12
N ARG A 99 3.29 -1.26 -10.25
CA ARG A 99 3.88 -1.93 -11.42
C ARG A 99 4.98 -1.04 -12.01
N ALA A 100 5.99 -1.68 -12.57
CA ALA A 100 7.03 -1.07 -13.38
C ALA A 100 7.26 -1.96 -14.60
N ILE A 101 7.18 -1.40 -15.79
CA ILE A 101 7.48 -2.11 -17.05
C ILE A 101 8.45 -1.23 -17.81
N PRO A 102 9.72 -1.64 -17.91
CA PRO A 102 10.70 -0.85 -18.65
C PRO A 102 10.40 -0.85 -20.14
N GLU A 103 10.36 0.34 -20.74
CA GLU A 103 10.13 0.52 -22.17
C GLU A 103 10.64 1.90 -22.62
N HIS A 104 11.08 1.99 -23.86
CA HIS A 104 11.44 3.27 -24.48
C HIS A 104 10.19 4.14 -24.68
N VAL A 105 10.33 5.44 -24.48
CA VAL A 105 9.20 6.39 -24.49
C VAL A 105 8.37 6.32 -25.78
N GLU A 106 9.00 6.09 -26.94
CA GLU A 106 8.33 5.96 -28.23
C GLU A 106 7.46 4.69 -28.37
N ASN A 107 7.72 3.68 -27.55
CA ASN A 107 6.99 2.41 -27.55
C ASN A 107 5.94 2.33 -26.44
N ILE A 108 5.96 3.23 -25.47
CA ILE A 108 4.97 3.25 -24.38
C ILE A 108 3.61 3.64 -24.99
N SER A 109 2.68 2.68 -25.04
CA SER A 109 1.32 2.98 -25.46
C SER A 109 0.60 3.86 -24.44
N TYR A 110 -0.44 4.60 -24.92
CA TYR A 110 -1.31 5.34 -24.02
C TYR A 110 -1.90 4.43 -22.92
N GLN A 111 -2.30 3.20 -23.27
CA GLN A 111 -2.86 2.26 -22.32
C GLN A 111 -1.84 1.82 -21.25
N GLN A 112 -0.58 1.58 -21.64
CA GLN A 112 0.47 1.24 -20.67
C GLN A 112 0.71 2.39 -19.69
N PHE A 113 0.78 3.62 -20.18
CA PHE A 113 0.95 4.81 -19.36
C PHE A 113 -0.22 4.98 -18.39
N ASP A 114 -1.45 4.89 -18.90
CA ASP A 114 -2.69 5.01 -18.12
C ASP A 114 -2.79 3.94 -17.04
N ASP A 115 -2.49 2.66 -17.37
CA ASP A 115 -2.47 1.56 -16.41
C ASP A 115 -1.44 1.78 -15.30
N THR A 116 -0.26 2.29 -15.66
CA THR A 116 0.78 2.61 -14.66
C THR A 116 0.32 3.70 -13.70
N MET A 117 -0.30 4.77 -14.23
CA MET A 117 -0.89 5.83 -13.40
C MET A 117 -2.04 5.33 -12.55
N LYS A 118 -2.94 4.50 -13.11
CA LYS A 118 -4.08 3.92 -12.39
C LYS A 118 -3.65 3.08 -11.19
N ILE A 119 -2.64 2.25 -11.36
CA ILE A 119 -2.17 1.38 -10.28
C ILE A 119 -1.33 2.16 -9.26
N ASN A 120 -0.30 2.90 -9.73
CA ASN A 120 0.72 3.47 -8.87
C ASN A 120 0.26 4.74 -8.14
N LEU A 121 -0.58 5.56 -8.76
CA LEU A 121 -1.07 6.82 -8.20
C LEU A 121 -2.53 6.71 -7.75
N TYR A 122 -3.44 6.38 -8.68
CA TYR A 122 -4.86 6.37 -8.36
C TYR A 122 -5.21 5.26 -7.36
N GLY A 123 -4.54 4.11 -7.42
CA GLY A 123 -4.69 3.05 -6.42
C GLY A 123 -4.40 3.53 -5.00
N CYS A 124 -3.29 4.23 -4.79
CA CYS A 124 -2.99 4.86 -3.49
C CYS A 124 -4.04 5.91 -3.11
N ARG A 125 -4.40 6.77 -4.05
CA ARG A 125 -5.44 7.80 -3.83
C ARG A 125 -6.78 7.17 -3.44
N ASN A 126 -7.19 6.09 -4.10
CA ASN A 126 -8.46 5.42 -3.85
C ASN A 126 -8.52 4.83 -2.44
N THR A 127 -7.47 4.13 -2.00
CA THR A 127 -7.40 3.56 -0.66
C THR A 127 -7.37 4.63 0.42
N VAL A 128 -6.60 5.71 0.22
CA VAL A 128 -6.55 6.85 1.13
C VAL A 128 -7.91 7.53 1.21
N ALA A 129 -8.54 7.85 0.08
CA ALA A 129 -9.82 8.55 0.05
C ALA A 129 -10.93 7.74 0.74
N ALA A 130 -10.93 6.41 0.58
CA ALA A 130 -11.92 5.54 1.19
C ALA A 130 -11.74 5.44 2.72
N LEU A 131 -10.50 5.39 3.22
CA LEU A 131 -10.23 5.18 4.65
C LEU A 131 -10.09 6.49 5.45
N LEU A 132 -9.70 7.58 4.81
CA LEU A 132 -9.46 8.85 5.50
C LEU A 132 -10.64 9.34 6.36
N PRO A 133 -11.92 9.28 5.91
CA PRO A 133 -13.05 9.67 6.75
C PRO A 133 -13.10 8.92 8.08
N HIS A 134 -12.78 7.62 8.06
CA HIS A 134 -12.80 6.74 9.24
C HIS A 134 -11.59 6.93 10.15
N MET A 135 -10.43 7.30 9.58
CA MET A 135 -9.19 7.50 10.35
C MET A 135 -9.14 8.85 11.08
N LYS A 136 -9.96 9.84 10.68
CA LYS A 136 -9.91 11.21 11.24
C LYS A 136 -10.12 11.27 12.75
N GLU A 137 -10.94 10.39 13.31
CA GLU A 137 -11.25 10.40 14.74
C GLU A 137 -10.11 9.82 15.59
N ASN A 138 -9.42 8.79 15.08
CA ASN A 138 -8.43 8.04 15.84
C ASN A 138 -6.99 8.40 15.48
N GLY A 139 -6.80 9.20 14.45
CA GLY A 139 -5.48 9.43 13.89
C GLY A 139 -4.91 8.17 13.21
N GLY A 140 -3.60 8.15 12.98
CA GLY A 140 -2.94 6.97 12.43
C GLY A 140 -1.74 7.27 11.55
N LEU A 141 -1.38 6.27 10.72
CA LEU A 141 -0.26 6.32 9.79
C LEU A 141 -0.71 5.94 8.39
N ILE A 142 -0.30 6.72 7.41
CA ILE A 142 -0.41 6.37 5.98
C ILE A 142 1.01 6.28 5.43
N VAL A 143 1.37 5.16 4.80
CA VAL A 143 2.64 4.97 4.12
C VAL A 143 2.38 4.69 2.65
N ASN A 144 2.90 5.54 1.77
CA ASN A 144 2.83 5.36 0.33
C ASN A 144 4.21 4.96 -0.20
N THR A 145 4.30 3.84 -0.91
CA THR A 145 5.56 3.37 -1.49
C THR A 145 5.78 3.99 -2.86
N SER A 146 6.66 4.98 -2.90
CA SER A 146 7.20 5.55 -4.12
C SER A 146 8.41 4.72 -4.60
N SER A 147 9.46 5.36 -5.01
CA SER A 147 10.71 4.77 -5.49
C SER A 147 11.79 5.86 -5.53
N LEU A 148 13.06 5.47 -5.65
CA LEU A 148 14.11 6.38 -6.11
C LEU A 148 13.73 7.03 -7.45
N ALA A 149 13.04 6.31 -8.34
CA ALA A 149 12.47 6.81 -9.60
C ALA A 149 11.34 7.84 -9.42
N GLY A 150 10.94 8.15 -8.20
CA GLY A 150 10.06 9.28 -7.85
C GLY A 150 10.84 10.54 -7.46
N VAL A 151 12.18 10.48 -7.40
CA VAL A 151 13.08 11.60 -7.04
C VAL A 151 14.01 11.95 -8.20
N ILE A 152 14.37 10.94 -9.01
CA ILE A 152 15.19 11.11 -10.22
C ILE A 152 14.52 10.43 -11.41
N GLY A 153 14.77 10.94 -12.63
CA GLY A 153 14.36 10.27 -13.86
C GLY A 153 15.26 9.08 -14.16
N VAL A 154 14.66 7.94 -14.53
CA VAL A 154 15.37 6.72 -14.89
C VAL A 154 15.08 6.37 -16.34
N PHE A 155 16.12 6.11 -17.13
CA PHE A 155 15.99 5.72 -18.53
C PHE A 155 15.11 4.47 -18.68
N GLY A 156 14.21 4.48 -19.64
CA GLY A 156 13.30 3.37 -19.89
C GLY A 156 12.13 3.24 -18.91
N TYR A 157 11.88 4.25 -18.04
CA TYR A 157 10.83 4.22 -17.01
C TYR A 157 10.02 5.52 -16.97
N SER A 158 9.75 6.16 -18.11
CA SER A 158 9.12 7.48 -18.11
C SER A 158 7.71 7.49 -17.50
N ASP A 159 6.87 6.49 -17.78
CA ASP A 159 5.54 6.35 -17.17
C ASP A 159 5.63 6.02 -15.68
N TYR A 160 6.55 5.14 -15.32
CA TYR A 160 6.80 4.78 -13.93
C TYR A 160 7.31 5.98 -13.10
N CYS A 161 8.34 6.67 -13.60
CA CYS A 161 8.85 7.89 -12.97
C CYS A 161 7.74 8.91 -12.79
N ALA A 162 6.97 9.20 -13.84
CA ALA A 162 5.84 10.14 -13.77
C ALA A 162 4.87 9.77 -12.63
N SER A 163 4.51 8.47 -12.53
CA SER A 163 3.61 7.99 -11.48
C SER A 163 4.18 8.13 -10.06
N LYS A 164 5.49 7.87 -9.90
CA LYS A 164 6.16 7.90 -8.59
C LYS A 164 6.49 9.33 -8.12
N PHE A 165 6.85 10.23 -9.03
CA PHE A 165 6.93 11.67 -8.74
C PHE A 165 5.57 12.24 -8.32
N ALA A 166 4.51 11.92 -9.07
CA ALA A 166 3.15 12.33 -8.74
C ALA A 166 2.72 11.82 -7.35
N LEU A 167 3.09 10.59 -6.99
CA LEU A 167 2.78 10.01 -5.67
C LEU A 167 3.49 10.75 -4.53
N ILE A 168 4.72 11.22 -4.73
CA ILE A 168 5.43 12.05 -3.74
C ILE A 168 4.68 13.36 -3.54
N GLY A 169 4.39 14.11 -4.62
CA GLY A 169 3.66 15.38 -4.53
C GLY A 169 2.29 15.22 -3.87
N TYR A 170 1.53 14.18 -4.26
CA TYR A 170 0.28 13.83 -3.60
C TYR A 170 0.45 13.59 -2.09
N SER A 171 1.47 12.84 -1.70
CA SER A 171 1.71 12.49 -0.30
C SER A 171 2.14 13.69 0.54
N GLU A 172 2.89 14.63 -0.02
CA GLU A 172 3.30 15.85 0.67
C GLU A 172 2.11 16.79 0.92
N ALA A 173 1.25 16.98 -0.08
CA ALA A 173 0.02 17.73 0.08
C ALA A 173 -0.89 17.08 1.13
N LEU A 174 -1.13 15.77 1.01
CA LEU A 174 -1.92 15.00 1.96
C LEU A 174 -1.39 15.15 3.39
N ARG A 175 -0.07 15.08 3.59
CA ARG A 175 0.57 15.23 4.91
C ARG A 175 0.17 16.54 5.60
N SER A 176 0.15 17.62 4.85
CA SER A 176 -0.23 18.93 5.36
C SER A 176 -1.72 19.01 5.72
N GLU A 177 -2.57 18.45 4.87
CA GLU A 177 -4.03 18.50 5.04
C GLU A 177 -4.52 17.66 6.24
N VAL A 178 -3.90 16.47 6.47
CA VAL A 178 -4.36 15.52 7.49
C VAL A 178 -3.68 15.70 8.85
N LYS A 179 -2.69 16.57 8.96
CA LYS A 179 -1.96 16.84 10.21
C LYS A 179 -2.90 17.17 11.38
N LYS A 180 -3.94 17.95 11.13
CA LYS A 180 -4.95 18.35 12.13
C LYS A 180 -5.75 17.18 12.71
N TYR A 181 -5.75 16.01 12.06
CA TYR A 181 -6.40 14.78 12.51
C TYR A 181 -5.42 13.81 13.19
N ASN A 182 -4.21 14.25 13.51
CA ASN A 182 -3.15 13.39 14.05
C ASN A 182 -2.82 12.18 13.14
N ILE A 183 -2.97 12.34 11.83
CA ILE A 183 -2.60 11.34 10.84
C ILE A 183 -1.20 11.70 10.31
N LYS A 184 -0.27 10.77 10.42
CA LYS A 184 1.08 10.90 9.86
C LYS A 184 1.10 10.31 8.45
N VAL A 185 1.78 10.98 7.52
CA VAL A 185 1.98 10.48 6.16
C VAL A 185 3.47 10.33 5.91
N ALA A 186 3.89 9.14 5.53
CA ALA A 186 5.26 8.82 5.14
C ALA A 186 5.32 8.35 3.69
N VAL A 187 6.42 8.66 3.03
CA VAL A 187 6.74 8.13 1.70
C VAL A 187 7.96 7.24 1.83
N LEU A 188 7.85 6.02 1.36
CA LEU A 188 8.96 5.08 1.24
C LEU A 188 9.51 5.19 -0.19
N CYS A 189 10.79 5.51 -0.33
CA CYS A 189 11.47 5.61 -1.61
C CYS A 189 12.59 4.55 -1.69
N PRO A 190 12.25 3.28 -1.93
CA PRO A 190 13.28 2.23 -2.02
C PRO A 190 14.21 2.48 -3.22
N PRO A 191 15.49 2.12 -3.10
CA PRO A 191 16.37 1.94 -4.25
C PRO A 191 15.96 0.68 -5.03
N ASP A 192 16.75 0.34 -6.04
CA ASP A 192 16.60 -0.94 -6.73
C ASP A 192 16.64 -2.08 -5.73
N THR A 193 15.57 -2.87 -5.73
CA THR A 193 15.38 -3.92 -4.75
C THR A 193 14.99 -5.19 -5.51
N ASP A 194 15.75 -6.25 -5.34
CA ASP A 194 15.45 -7.55 -5.95
C ASP A 194 14.12 -8.10 -5.42
N THR A 195 13.09 -7.95 -6.22
CA THR A 195 11.73 -8.39 -5.92
C THR A 195 11.05 -8.91 -7.19
N PRO A 196 10.00 -9.74 -7.08
CA PRO A 196 9.24 -10.22 -8.24
C PRO A 196 8.53 -9.11 -9.06
N GLY A 197 8.64 -7.87 -8.66
CA GLY A 197 8.12 -6.70 -9.37
C GLY A 197 9.15 -6.00 -10.25
N PHE A 198 10.36 -6.55 -10.30
CA PHE A 198 11.48 -6.14 -11.17
C PHE A 198 11.68 -7.16 -12.26
#